data_f52c243a25faed8a674b77c2fec4e30f
#
_entry.id   f52c243a25faed8a674b77c2fec4e30f
#
_cell.length_a   1.000
_cell.length_b   1.000
_cell.length_c   1.000
_cell.angle_alpha   90.00
_cell.angle_beta   90.00
_cell.angle_gamma   90.00
#
_symmetry.space_group_name_H-M   'P 1'
#
loop_
_entity.id
_entity.type
_entity.pdbx_description
1 polymer ?
#
loop_
_entity_poly.entity_id
_entity_poly.type
_entity_poly.pdbx_seq_one_letter_code
_entity_poly.pdbx_strand_id
1 'polypeptide(L)'
;QRQMCIRDRTNSEYAAKLIQHGWETITEALKHGGITNMMDRLSNPAKVRAYELSEELKNILSPLFIKHMDNILSGNFSETMMKDWENDDKELLNWREETNQTSFEKTNPTKDEISEQEYFDNGILMVAFVKAGVELAYETMVEAGIKEESAYYESLHELPLIANLVSRKKLYEMNHIISDTAEYGCYLFNNDAIPLLSSFFKKLNSDVIGSDQMSNSSNSIDNEKLIEINESI
;
A
#
# COMPACT_ATOMS: atom_id res chain seq x y z
N GLN A 1 -2.38 -7.71 -26.55
CA GLN A 1 -2.31 -6.51 -27.42
C GLN A 1 -3.23 -5.38 -26.92
N ARG A 2 -4.39 -5.64 -26.31
CA ARG A 2 -5.24 -4.57 -25.71
C ARG A 2 -4.68 -4.03 -24.39
N GLN A 3 -3.90 -4.79 -23.67
CA GLN A 3 -3.13 -4.29 -22.51
C GLN A 3 -1.98 -3.36 -22.91
N MET A 4 -1.53 -3.42 -24.16
CA MET A 4 -0.51 -2.50 -24.70
C MET A 4 -1.05 -1.09 -24.96
N CYS A 5 -2.36 -0.91 -25.23
CA CYS A 5 -2.91 0.43 -25.51
C CYS A 5 -3.09 1.31 -24.25
N ILE A 6 -3.14 0.72 -23.07
CA ILE A 6 -3.02 1.45 -21.80
C ILE A 6 -1.54 1.78 -21.53
N ARG A 7 -0.62 0.93 -21.98
CA ARG A 7 0.83 1.18 -21.97
C ARG A 7 1.25 2.38 -22.83
N ASP A 8 0.56 2.64 -23.94
CA ASP A 8 0.91 3.74 -24.84
C ASP A 8 0.54 5.12 -24.28
N ARG A 9 -0.24 5.21 -23.20
CA ARG A 9 -0.54 6.47 -22.50
C ARG A 9 0.26 6.67 -21.23
N THR A 10 0.81 5.61 -20.66
CA THR A 10 1.65 5.71 -19.45
C THR A 10 3.02 5.18 -19.79
N ASN A 11 3.95 6.07 -20.11
CA ASN A 11 5.36 5.74 -20.21
C ASN A 11 5.77 5.00 -18.92
N SER A 12 6.55 3.92 -19.03
CA SER A 12 7.00 3.13 -17.87
C SER A 12 7.71 3.97 -16.81
N GLU A 13 8.42 5.02 -17.22
CA GLU A 13 9.08 5.97 -16.33
C GLU A 13 8.09 6.84 -15.56
N TYR A 14 6.99 7.25 -16.22
CA TYR A 14 5.91 7.99 -15.57
C TYR A 14 5.18 7.10 -14.54
N ALA A 15 4.85 5.86 -14.92
CA ALA A 15 4.25 4.89 -14.01
C ALA A 15 5.17 4.60 -12.81
N ALA A 16 6.48 4.46 -13.05
CA ALA A 16 7.46 4.29 -11.98
C ALA A 16 7.46 5.48 -11.01
N LYS A 17 7.33 6.72 -11.52
CA LYS A 17 7.25 7.92 -10.70
C LYS A 17 5.96 7.97 -9.90
N LEU A 18 4.81 7.69 -10.51
CA LEU A 18 3.52 7.62 -9.82
C LEU A 18 3.56 6.63 -8.65
N ILE A 19 4.15 5.46 -8.84
CA ILE A 19 4.26 4.45 -7.78
C ILE A 19 5.28 4.90 -6.74
N GLN A 20 6.49 5.24 -7.14
CA GLN A 20 7.59 5.53 -6.21
C GLN A 20 7.29 6.73 -5.30
N HIS A 21 6.79 7.83 -5.87
CA HIS A 21 6.52 9.07 -5.12
C HIS A 21 5.05 9.18 -4.66
N GLY A 22 4.14 8.42 -5.24
CA GLY A 22 2.74 8.44 -4.88
C GLY A 22 2.49 8.00 -3.44
N TRP A 23 3.21 6.98 -2.95
CA TRP A 23 3.11 6.55 -1.55
C TRP A 23 3.42 7.69 -0.59
N GLU A 24 4.50 8.44 -0.82
CA GLU A 24 4.86 9.59 0.01
C GLU A 24 3.78 10.67 -0.02
N THR A 25 3.36 11.07 -1.23
CA THR A 25 2.36 12.13 -1.42
C THR A 25 1.01 11.78 -0.78
N ILE A 26 0.55 10.53 -0.97
CA ILE A 26 -0.74 10.08 -0.43
C ILE A 26 -0.67 9.93 1.08
N THR A 27 0.39 9.34 1.64
CA THR A 27 0.51 9.15 3.08
C THR A 27 0.81 10.45 3.83
N GLU A 28 1.40 11.45 3.20
CA GLU A 28 1.59 12.78 3.81
C GLU A 28 0.25 13.39 4.23
N ALA A 29 -0.83 13.12 3.47
CA ALA A 29 -2.17 13.59 3.82
C ALA A 29 -2.70 13.02 5.15
N LEU A 30 -2.16 11.88 5.62
CA LEU A 30 -2.52 11.30 6.92
C LEU A 30 -2.08 12.17 8.09
N LYS A 31 -0.97 12.91 7.96
CA LYS A 31 -0.40 13.71 9.05
C LYS A 31 -1.32 14.83 9.56
N HIS A 32 -2.20 15.32 8.71
CA HIS A 32 -2.99 16.52 8.99
C HIS A 32 -4.50 16.30 9.04
N GLY A 33 -4.96 15.09 9.31
CA GLY A 33 -6.39 14.80 9.39
C GLY A 33 -6.71 13.32 9.15
N GLY A 34 -5.68 12.47 9.17
CA GLY A 34 -5.85 11.03 9.09
C GLY A 34 -6.43 10.56 7.76
N ILE A 35 -7.10 9.41 7.83
CA ILE A 35 -7.73 8.76 6.66
C ILE A 35 -8.76 9.68 6.00
N THR A 36 -9.53 10.42 6.78
CA THR A 36 -10.54 11.36 6.27
C THR A 36 -9.91 12.39 5.32
N ASN A 37 -8.83 13.07 5.77
CA ASN A 37 -8.16 14.06 4.93
C ASN A 37 -7.56 13.43 3.65
N MET A 38 -6.99 12.24 3.74
CA MET A 38 -6.48 11.52 2.57
C MET A 38 -7.60 11.20 1.57
N MET A 39 -8.74 10.70 2.05
CA MET A 39 -9.89 10.38 1.20
C MET A 39 -10.54 11.62 0.59
N ASP A 40 -10.52 12.76 1.29
CA ASP A 40 -11.08 14.04 0.81
C ASP A 40 -10.29 14.68 -0.33
N ARG A 41 -9.07 14.20 -0.59
CA ARG A 41 -8.30 14.62 -1.77
C ARG A 41 -8.79 13.99 -3.07
N LEU A 42 -9.61 12.94 -2.99
CA LEU A 42 -10.21 12.28 -4.15
C LEU A 42 -11.49 13.00 -4.59
N SER A 43 -11.83 12.91 -5.88
CA SER A 43 -13.17 13.25 -6.34
C SER A 43 -14.22 12.31 -5.71
N ASN A 44 -15.46 12.75 -5.60
CA ASN A 44 -16.52 11.93 -4.99
C ASN A 44 -16.64 10.52 -5.59
N PRO A 45 -16.66 10.33 -6.95
CA PRO A 45 -16.66 8.98 -7.52
C PRO A 45 -15.41 8.17 -7.16
N ALA A 46 -14.23 8.81 -7.15
CA ALA A 46 -12.98 8.17 -6.80
C ALA A 46 -12.94 7.78 -5.31
N LYS A 47 -13.49 8.62 -4.42
CA LYS A 47 -13.64 8.32 -2.99
C LYS A 47 -14.50 7.08 -2.75
N VAL A 48 -15.69 7.00 -3.38
CA VAL A 48 -16.56 5.81 -3.30
C VAL A 48 -15.81 4.57 -3.78
N ARG A 49 -15.11 4.67 -4.91
CA ARG A 49 -14.36 3.55 -5.46
C ARG A 49 -13.19 3.12 -4.58
N ALA A 50 -12.44 4.06 -4.04
CA ALA A 50 -11.34 3.78 -3.11
C ALA A 50 -11.86 3.10 -1.83
N TYR A 51 -13.00 3.53 -1.31
CA TYR A 51 -13.64 2.90 -0.16
C TYR A 51 -14.03 1.45 -0.46
N GLU A 52 -14.74 1.18 -1.55
CA GLU A 52 -15.11 -0.18 -1.96
C GLU A 52 -13.90 -1.11 -2.08
N LEU A 53 -12.84 -0.63 -2.72
CA LEU A 53 -11.59 -1.38 -2.85
C LEU A 53 -10.91 -1.61 -1.51
N SER A 54 -10.95 -0.63 -0.60
CA SER A 54 -10.37 -0.80 0.73
C SER A 54 -11.10 -1.86 1.54
N GLU A 55 -12.43 -1.92 1.46
CA GLU A 55 -13.22 -2.97 2.13
C GLU A 55 -12.94 -4.37 1.53
N GLU A 56 -12.81 -4.48 0.21
CA GLU A 56 -12.42 -5.75 -0.43
C GLU A 56 -11.00 -6.16 0.02
N LEU A 57 -10.05 -5.23 0.08
CA LEU A 57 -8.70 -5.47 0.55
C LEU A 57 -8.65 -5.88 2.02
N LYS A 58 -9.42 -5.23 2.90
CA LYS A 58 -9.55 -5.62 4.31
C LYS A 58 -10.01 -7.07 4.43
N ASN A 59 -11.05 -7.46 3.70
CA ASN A 59 -11.56 -8.84 3.72
C ASN A 59 -10.52 -9.87 3.25
N ILE A 60 -9.70 -9.52 2.24
CA ILE A 60 -8.67 -10.41 1.70
C ILE A 60 -7.48 -10.53 2.68
N LEU A 61 -7.05 -9.42 3.28
CA LEU A 61 -5.81 -9.33 4.04
C LEU A 61 -5.98 -9.58 5.54
N SER A 62 -7.19 -9.40 6.11
CA SER A 62 -7.43 -9.58 7.55
C SER A 62 -6.90 -10.92 8.10
N PRO A 63 -7.15 -12.07 7.46
CA PRO A 63 -6.59 -13.35 7.95
C PRO A 63 -5.05 -13.36 7.97
N LEU A 64 -4.42 -12.64 7.05
CA LEU A 64 -2.97 -12.53 7.00
C LEU A 64 -2.41 -11.68 8.13
N PHE A 65 -3.04 -10.53 8.42
CA PHE A 65 -2.65 -9.67 9.54
C PHE A 65 -2.75 -10.42 10.87
N ILE A 66 -3.87 -11.12 11.10
CA ILE A 66 -4.07 -11.96 12.30
C ILE A 66 -2.98 -13.03 12.38
N LYS A 67 -2.72 -13.78 11.31
CA LYS A 67 -1.68 -14.80 11.26
C LYS A 67 -0.30 -14.24 11.62
N HIS A 68 0.06 -13.08 11.07
CA HIS A 68 1.35 -12.45 11.37
C HIS A 68 1.43 -11.99 12.83
N MET A 69 0.38 -11.40 13.36
CA MET A 69 0.32 -11.03 14.79
C MET A 69 0.48 -12.25 15.68
N ASP A 70 -0.24 -13.34 15.41
CA ASP A 70 -0.13 -14.60 16.16
C ASP A 70 1.30 -15.18 16.12
N ASN A 71 1.96 -15.11 14.97
CA ASN A 71 3.35 -15.55 14.82
C ASN A 71 4.31 -14.69 15.65
N ILE A 72 4.08 -13.38 15.73
CA ILE A 72 4.87 -12.48 16.58
C ILE A 72 4.65 -12.82 18.05
N LEU A 73 3.40 -12.89 18.49
CA LEU A 73 3.05 -13.14 19.89
C LEU A 73 3.47 -14.52 20.39
N SER A 74 3.39 -15.54 19.54
CA SER A 74 3.82 -16.91 19.88
C SER A 74 5.33 -17.11 19.87
N GLY A 75 6.09 -16.17 19.30
CA GLY A 75 7.55 -16.30 19.09
C GLY A 75 7.93 -17.05 17.80
N ASN A 76 6.97 -17.57 17.04
CA ASN A 76 7.24 -18.28 15.78
C ASN A 76 7.97 -17.42 14.76
N PHE A 77 7.65 -16.13 14.72
CA PHE A 77 8.36 -15.17 13.84
C PHE A 77 9.86 -15.11 14.19
N SER A 78 10.18 -14.90 15.46
CA SER A 78 11.57 -14.83 15.93
C SER A 78 12.31 -16.15 15.72
N GLU A 79 11.65 -17.29 15.97
CA GLU A 79 12.24 -18.61 15.73
C GLU A 79 12.55 -18.84 14.25
N THR A 80 11.66 -18.42 13.34
CA THR A 80 11.86 -18.55 11.89
C THR A 80 13.05 -17.69 11.44
N MET A 81 13.11 -16.45 11.88
CA MET A 81 14.22 -15.54 11.55
C MET A 81 15.56 -16.06 12.10
N MET A 82 15.59 -16.55 13.34
CA MET A 82 16.81 -17.11 13.94
C MET A 82 17.30 -18.35 13.18
N LYS A 83 16.42 -19.21 12.72
CA LYS A 83 16.78 -20.37 11.90
C LYS A 83 17.39 -19.98 10.57
N ASP A 84 16.95 -18.90 9.95
CA ASP A 84 17.55 -18.40 8.73
C ASP A 84 18.95 -17.82 9.01
N TRP A 85 19.12 -17.06 10.09
CA TRP A 85 20.44 -16.59 10.53
C TRP A 85 21.43 -17.74 10.79
N GLU A 86 20.99 -18.82 11.41
CA GLU A 86 21.79 -20.03 11.61
C GLU A 86 22.17 -20.72 10.28
N ASN A 87 21.43 -20.41 9.20
CA ASN A 87 21.64 -20.93 7.85
C ASN A 87 22.24 -19.87 6.89
N ASP A 88 23.03 -18.94 7.42
CA ASP A 88 23.73 -17.88 6.68
C ASP A 88 22.78 -16.92 5.93
N ASP A 89 21.63 -16.58 6.51
CA ASP A 89 20.61 -15.65 5.95
C ASP A 89 20.12 -16.02 4.53
N LYS A 90 20.05 -17.30 4.24
CA LYS A 90 19.82 -17.80 2.89
C LYS A 90 18.50 -17.33 2.31
N GLU A 91 17.43 -17.37 3.08
CA GLU A 91 16.11 -16.94 2.63
C GLU A 91 16.07 -15.41 2.47
N LEU A 92 16.61 -14.67 3.42
CA LEU A 92 16.68 -13.22 3.37
C LEU A 92 17.48 -12.73 2.13
N LEU A 93 18.63 -13.33 1.87
CA LEU A 93 19.45 -12.98 0.71
C LEU A 93 18.76 -13.31 -0.63
N ASN A 94 18.01 -14.40 -0.69
CA ASN A 94 17.21 -14.74 -1.86
C ASN A 94 16.10 -13.69 -2.10
N TRP A 95 15.35 -13.30 -1.07
CA TRP A 95 14.30 -12.28 -1.19
C TRP A 95 14.85 -10.91 -1.59
N ARG A 96 16.02 -10.55 -1.08
CA ARG A 96 16.73 -9.33 -1.49
C ARG A 96 17.04 -9.34 -2.98
N GLU A 97 17.56 -10.46 -3.50
CA GLU A 97 17.89 -10.59 -4.91
C GLU A 97 16.62 -10.56 -5.77
N GLU A 98 15.56 -11.27 -5.38
CA GLU A 98 14.28 -11.24 -6.08
C GLU A 98 13.70 -9.81 -6.16
N THR A 99 13.75 -9.05 -5.07
CA THR A 99 13.30 -7.66 -5.03
C THR A 99 14.11 -6.79 -5.97
N ASN A 100 15.44 -6.91 -5.93
CA ASN A 100 16.36 -6.17 -6.79
C ASN A 100 16.13 -6.43 -8.28
N GLN A 101 15.62 -7.63 -8.64
CA GLN A 101 15.31 -8.00 -10.02
C GLN A 101 13.95 -7.50 -10.53
N THR A 102 13.10 -6.94 -9.68
CA THR A 102 11.78 -6.46 -10.09
C THR A 102 11.87 -5.31 -11.11
N SER A 103 10.84 -5.18 -11.94
CA SER A 103 10.76 -4.07 -12.90
C SER A 103 10.64 -2.71 -12.18
N PHE A 104 10.06 -2.67 -10.99
CA PHE A 104 9.99 -1.45 -10.17
C PHE A 104 11.39 -0.94 -9.79
N GLU A 105 12.28 -1.84 -9.34
CA GLU A 105 13.66 -1.47 -9.00
C GLU A 105 14.47 -1.00 -10.22
N LYS A 106 14.28 -1.66 -11.36
CA LYS A 106 15.05 -1.42 -12.58
C LYS A 106 14.60 -0.20 -13.39
N THR A 107 13.33 0.25 -13.24
CA THR A 107 12.81 1.36 -14.02
C THR A 107 13.11 2.68 -13.32
N ASN A 108 13.81 3.59 -14.00
CA ASN A 108 14.00 4.94 -13.51
C ASN A 108 12.71 5.76 -13.67
N PRO A 109 12.31 6.55 -12.66
CA PRO A 109 11.18 7.44 -12.78
C PRO A 109 11.49 8.60 -13.75
N THR A 110 10.47 9.12 -14.42
CA THR A 110 10.60 10.34 -15.24
C THR A 110 11.06 11.51 -14.37
N LYS A 111 11.77 12.45 -15.00
CA LYS A 111 12.20 13.70 -14.37
C LYS A 111 11.12 14.78 -14.40
N ASP A 112 10.03 14.56 -15.15
CA ASP A 112 8.94 15.51 -15.23
C ASP A 112 8.30 15.71 -13.86
N GLU A 113 7.91 16.94 -13.55
CA GLU A 113 7.17 17.23 -12.34
C GLU A 113 5.74 16.72 -12.46
N ILE A 114 5.25 16.07 -11.40
CA ILE A 114 3.88 15.61 -11.26
C ILE A 114 3.27 16.41 -10.10
N SER A 115 2.11 16.99 -10.33
CA SER A 115 1.40 17.74 -9.28
C SER A 115 0.89 16.81 -8.17
N GLU A 116 0.72 17.36 -6.97
CA GLU A 116 0.15 16.60 -5.85
C GLU A 116 -1.21 15.99 -6.20
N GLN A 117 -2.08 16.78 -6.83
CA GLN A 117 -3.41 16.30 -7.23
C GLN A 117 -3.34 15.15 -8.25
N GLU A 118 -2.38 15.19 -9.15
CA GLU A 118 -2.20 14.13 -10.15
C GLU A 118 -1.82 12.79 -9.52
N TYR A 119 -1.11 12.77 -8.38
CA TYR A 119 -0.89 11.54 -7.62
C TYR A 119 -2.19 10.98 -7.05
N PHE A 120 -3.12 11.82 -6.58
CA PHE A 120 -4.42 11.37 -6.10
C PHE A 120 -5.32 10.92 -7.26
N ASP A 121 -5.37 11.67 -8.36
CA ASP A 121 -6.20 11.34 -9.53
C ASP A 121 -5.81 9.99 -10.15
N ASN A 122 -4.53 9.61 -10.07
CA ASN A 122 -4.02 8.33 -10.54
C ASN A 122 -3.83 7.29 -9.42
N GLY A 123 -4.11 7.64 -8.18
CA GLY A 123 -3.76 6.87 -6.99
C GLY A 123 -4.91 6.21 -6.24
N ILE A 124 -6.09 6.05 -6.85
CA ILE A 124 -7.27 5.47 -6.20
C ILE A 124 -6.95 4.13 -5.51
N LEU A 125 -6.24 3.26 -6.22
CA LEU A 125 -5.82 1.97 -5.67
C LEU A 125 -4.83 2.12 -4.51
N MET A 126 -3.89 3.07 -4.58
CA MET A 126 -2.92 3.32 -3.50
C MET A 126 -3.63 3.86 -2.26
N VAL A 127 -4.58 4.78 -2.43
CA VAL A 127 -5.42 5.29 -1.33
C VAL A 127 -6.19 4.14 -0.67
N ALA A 128 -6.77 3.23 -1.48
CA ALA A 128 -7.46 2.04 -0.95
C ALA A 128 -6.53 1.13 -0.14
N PHE A 129 -5.29 0.89 -0.62
CA PHE A 129 -4.30 0.11 0.12
C PHE A 129 -3.85 0.79 1.41
N VAL A 130 -3.63 2.10 1.39
CA VAL A 130 -3.25 2.86 2.59
C VAL A 130 -4.35 2.79 3.63
N LYS A 131 -5.62 3.05 3.23
CA LYS A 131 -6.76 2.95 4.15
C LYS A 131 -6.87 1.55 4.75
N ALA A 132 -6.95 0.52 3.91
CA ALA A 132 -7.08 -0.86 4.37
C ALA A 132 -5.92 -1.29 5.27
N GLY A 133 -4.68 -0.96 4.90
CA GLY A 133 -3.48 -1.33 5.64
C GLY A 133 -3.39 -0.68 7.01
N VAL A 134 -3.67 0.63 7.09
CA VAL A 134 -3.67 1.39 8.35
C VAL A 134 -4.74 0.86 9.30
N GLU A 135 -5.98 0.68 8.82
CA GLU A 135 -7.08 0.17 9.64
C GLU A 135 -6.80 -1.26 10.13
N LEU A 136 -6.39 -2.17 9.24
CA LEU A 136 -6.07 -3.55 9.62
C LEU A 136 -4.91 -3.62 10.61
N ALA A 137 -3.86 -2.83 10.41
CA ALA A 137 -2.73 -2.81 11.33
C ALA A 137 -3.16 -2.33 12.71
N TYR A 138 -3.92 -1.22 12.77
CA TYR A 138 -4.45 -0.67 14.02
C TYR A 138 -5.37 -1.67 14.73
N GLU A 139 -6.42 -2.16 14.05
CA GLU A 139 -7.41 -3.08 14.58
C GLU A 139 -6.74 -4.36 15.11
N THR A 140 -5.84 -4.98 14.32
CA THR A 140 -5.14 -6.21 14.72
C THR A 140 -4.25 -6.00 15.95
N MET A 141 -3.56 -4.86 16.04
CA MET A 141 -2.72 -4.56 17.21
C MET A 141 -3.56 -4.34 18.47
N VAL A 142 -4.67 -3.60 18.38
CA VAL A 142 -5.56 -3.36 19.51
C VAL A 142 -6.22 -4.65 19.97
N GLU A 143 -6.71 -5.50 19.06
CA GLU A 143 -7.26 -6.81 19.36
C GLU A 143 -6.24 -7.75 20.03
N ALA A 144 -4.97 -7.61 19.66
CA ALA A 144 -3.85 -8.31 20.31
C ALA A 144 -3.47 -7.74 21.69
N GLY A 145 -4.15 -6.71 22.18
CA GLY A 145 -3.93 -6.10 23.50
C GLY A 145 -2.86 -5.02 23.54
N ILE A 146 -2.40 -4.53 22.38
CA ILE A 146 -1.52 -3.37 22.28
C ILE A 146 -2.34 -2.11 22.57
N LYS A 147 -1.77 -1.16 23.32
CA LYS A 147 -2.45 0.10 23.66
C LYS A 147 -2.77 0.89 22.40
N GLU A 148 -3.94 1.50 22.37
CA GLU A 148 -4.44 2.27 21.21
C GLU A 148 -3.46 3.35 20.74
N GLU A 149 -2.80 4.08 21.66
CA GLU A 149 -1.84 5.11 21.31
C GLU A 149 -0.60 4.52 20.60
N SER A 150 -0.13 3.35 21.04
CA SER A 150 0.98 2.66 20.40
C SER A 150 0.56 2.09 19.04
N ALA A 151 -0.62 1.47 18.96
CA ALA A 151 -1.17 0.96 17.72
C ALA A 151 -1.36 2.08 16.67
N TYR A 152 -1.85 3.25 17.10
CA TYR A 152 -1.98 4.42 16.24
C TYR A 152 -0.62 4.93 15.74
N TYR A 153 0.37 4.99 16.62
CA TYR A 153 1.71 5.44 16.26
C TYR A 153 2.33 4.53 15.20
N GLU A 154 2.32 3.24 15.41
CA GLU A 154 2.91 2.24 14.52
C GLU A 154 2.15 2.10 13.17
N SER A 155 0.81 2.16 13.19
CA SER A 155 0.01 1.93 11.99
C SER A 155 -0.12 3.17 11.09
N LEU A 156 -0.25 4.36 11.67
CA LEU A 156 -0.56 5.57 10.93
C LEU A 156 0.58 6.59 10.94
N HIS A 157 1.17 6.84 12.11
CA HIS A 157 2.14 7.93 12.25
C HIS A 157 3.48 7.61 11.58
N GLU A 158 3.94 6.37 11.63
CA GLU A 158 5.20 5.96 11.00
C GLU A 158 5.09 5.73 9.50
N LEU A 159 3.90 5.46 8.98
CA LEU A 159 3.72 5.13 7.56
C LEU A 159 4.26 6.21 6.60
N PRO A 160 4.05 7.52 6.81
CA PRO A 160 4.66 8.55 5.96
C PRO A 160 6.18 8.54 5.96
N LEU A 161 6.82 8.11 7.07
CA LEU A 161 8.29 8.01 7.15
C LEU A 161 8.81 6.87 6.26
N ILE A 162 8.15 5.74 6.30
CA ILE A 162 8.47 4.59 5.42
C ILE A 162 8.20 4.95 3.95
N ALA A 163 7.07 5.59 3.67
CA ALA A 163 6.75 6.06 2.32
C ALA A 163 7.79 7.05 1.76
N ASN A 164 8.32 7.94 2.60
CA ASN A 164 9.43 8.83 2.24
C ASN A 164 10.71 8.03 1.90
N LEU A 165 11.01 6.97 2.64
CA LEU A 165 12.14 6.09 2.30
C LEU A 165 11.93 5.40 0.95
N VAL A 166 10.73 4.88 0.68
CA VAL A 166 10.39 4.27 -0.62
C VAL A 166 10.54 5.28 -1.75
N SER A 167 10.06 6.51 -1.54
CA SER A 167 10.18 7.60 -2.52
C SER A 167 11.64 7.91 -2.88
N ARG A 168 12.52 7.91 -1.90
CA ARG A 168 13.95 8.25 -2.07
C ARG A 168 14.80 7.08 -2.53
N LYS A 169 14.47 5.87 -2.09
CA LYS A 169 15.37 4.71 -2.10
C LYS A 169 14.79 3.48 -2.80
N LYS A 170 13.49 3.49 -3.15
CA LYS A 170 12.71 2.32 -3.56
C LYS A 170 12.69 1.24 -2.47
N LEU A 171 12.19 0.06 -2.79
CA LEU A 171 11.96 -1.00 -1.79
C LEU A 171 13.25 -1.70 -1.37
N TYR A 172 14.14 -1.98 -2.32
CA TYR A 172 15.38 -2.70 -2.04
C TYR A 172 16.26 -1.95 -1.03
N GLU A 173 16.58 -0.68 -1.31
CA GLU A 173 17.40 0.11 -0.37
C GLU A 173 16.62 0.47 0.89
N MET A 174 15.29 0.70 0.83
CA MET A 174 14.48 0.97 2.00
C MET A 174 14.59 -0.18 3.00
N ASN A 175 14.43 -1.42 2.54
CA ASN A 175 14.55 -2.61 3.38
C ASN A 175 15.93 -2.73 4.05
N HIS A 176 17.02 -2.29 3.39
CA HIS A 176 18.35 -2.28 3.99
C HIS A 176 18.58 -1.15 5.02
N ILE A 177 17.72 -0.13 5.06
CA ILE A 177 17.83 1.00 5.99
C ILE A 177 17.06 0.73 7.28
N ILE A 178 15.94 0.02 7.21
CA ILE A 178 15.15 -0.36 8.38
C ILE A 178 15.86 -1.47 9.17
N SER A 179 15.34 -1.83 10.33
CA SER A 179 15.93 -2.91 11.13
C SER A 179 15.83 -4.27 10.42
N ASP A 180 16.81 -5.17 10.66
CA ASP A 180 16.81 -6.52 10.10
C ASP A 180 15.51 -7.28 10.41
N THR A 181 14.95 -7.10 11.61
CA THR A 181 13.68 -7.69 12.02
C THR A 181 12.52 -7.16 11.18
N ALA A 182 12.48 -5.86 10.93
CA ALA A 182 11.44 -5.25 10.11
C ALA A 182 11.58 -5.67 8.63
N GLU A 183 12.80 -5.71 8.10
CA GLU A 183 13.07 -6.20 6.76
C GLU A 183 12.58 -7.64 6.57
N TYR A 184 12.96 -8.53 7.49
CA TYR A 184 12.53 -9.93 7.46
C TYR A 184 11.01 -10.06 7.50
N GLY A 185 10.36 -9.27 8.36
CA GLY A 185 8.90 -9.21 8.46
C GLY A 185 8.23 -8.71 7.17
N CYS A 186 8.78 -7.69 6.52
CA CYS A 186 8.29 -7.20 5.23
C CYS A 186 8.32 -8.28 4.16
N TYR A 187 9.39 -9.05 4.05
CA TYR A 187 9.49 -10.13 3.07
C TYR A 187 8.53 -11.28 3.36
N LEU A 188 8.41 -11.72 4.61
CA LEU A 188 7.45 -12.75 5.00
C LEU A 188 6.01 -12.33 4.66
N PHE A 189 5.62 -11.11 5.04
CA PHE A 189 4.30 -10.60 4.73
C PHE A 189 4.05 -10.52 3.23
N ASN A 190 5.00 -10.01 2.47
CA ASN A 190 4.90 -9.89 1.01
C ASN A 190 4.69 -11.25 0.34
N ASN A 191 5.44 -12.27 0.73
CA ASN A 191 5.36 -13.60 0.17
C ASN A 191 3.99 -14.25 0.43
N ASP A 192 3.42 -14.04 1.61
CA ASP A 192 2.07 -14.52 1.95
C ASP A 192 0.96 -13.67 1.25
N ALA A 193 1.18 -12.37 1.04
CA ALA A 193 0.20 -11.46 0.44
C ALA A 193 0.06 -11.64 -1.07
N ILE A 194 1.15 -11.88 -1.81
CA ILE A 194 1.15 -11.99 -3.28
C ILE A 194 0.12 -13.00 -3.80
N PRO A 195 0.04 -14.25 -3.31
CA PRO A 195 -0.96 -15.21 -3.78
C PRO A 195 -2.40 -14.75 -3.53
N LEU A 196 -2.66 -14.13 -2.37
CA LEU A 196 -3.99 -13.65 -1.99
C LEU A 196 -4.44 -12.50 -2.89
N LEU A 197 -3.55 -11.56 -3.17
CA LEU A 197 -3.81 -10.39 -3.99
C LEU A 197 -3.86 -10.69 -5.49
N SER A 198 -3.30 -11.81 -5.94
CA SER A 198 -3.26 -12.16 -7.37
C SER A 198 -4.63 -12.18 -8.04
N SER A 199 -5.65 -12.72 -7.35
CA SER A 199 -7.02 -12.76 -7.87
C SER A 199 -7.68 -11.38 -7.85
N PHE A 200 -7.39 -10.57 -6.85
CA PHE A 200 -7.86 -9.19 -6.74
C PHE A 200 -7.31 -8.35 -7.90
N PHE A 201 -6.00 -8.35 -8.15
CA PHE A 201 -5.40 -7.59 -9.24
C PHE A 201 -5.92 -7.97 -10.63
N LYS A 202 -6.27 -9.24 -10.85
CA LYS A 202 -6.85 -9.71 -12.12
C LYS A 202 -8.24 -9.14 -12.42
N LYS A 203 -8.98 -8.75 -11.38
CA LYS A 203 -10.33 -8.18 -11.50
C LYS A 203 -10.31 -6.66 -11.68
N LEU A 204 -9.19 -6.00 -11.38
CA LEU A 204 -9.09 -4.56 -11.48
C LEU A 204 -9.22 -4.08 -12.93
N ASN A 205 -10.03 -3.06 -13.11
CA ASN A 205 -10.18 -2.35 -14.37
C ASN A 205 -9.23 -1.15 -14.43
N SER A 206 -9.08 -0.56 -15.60
CA SER A 206 -8.25 0.62 -15.82
C SER A 206 -8.78 1.89 -15.12
N ASP A 207 -9.99 1.85 -14.60
CA ASP A 207 -10.63 2.96 -13.86
C ASP A 207 -9.97 3.30 -12.52
N VAL A 208 -9.18 2.38 -11.97
CA VAL A 208 -8.49 2.57 -10.69
C VAL A 208 -6.99 2.85 -10.81
N ILE A 209 -6.47 2.82 -12.04
CA ILE A 209 -5.05 3.04 -12.36
C ILE A 209 -4.95 4.07 -13.50
N GLY A 210 -4.64 5.31 -13.16
CA GLY A 210 -4.29 6.32 -14.14
C GLY A 210 -5.44 6.75 -15.05
N SER A 211 -6.65 6.89 -14.54
CA SER A 211 -7.75 7.32 -15.37
C SER A 211 -8.34 8.66 -14.94
N ASP A 212 -8.17 9.68 -15.80
CA ASP A 212 -8.95 10.90 -15.78
C ASP A 212 -10.47 10.62 -15.89
N GLN A 213 -10.88 9.39 -16.18
CA GLN A 213 -12.26 9.01 -16.43
C GLN A 213 -13.13 9.03 -15.17
N MET A 214 -12.57 8.74 -13.99
CA MET A 214 -13.35 8.79 -12.74
C MET A 214 -13.59 10.23 -12.28
N SER A 215 -12.67 11.15 -12.52
CA SER A 215 -12.86 12.57 -12.21
C SER A 215 -13.87 13.26 -13.14
N ASN A 216 -14.07 12.72 -14.34
CA ASN A 216 -14.94 13.28 -15.38
C ASN A 216 -16.24 12.50 -15.60
N SER A 217 -16.46 11.37 -14.91
CA SER A 217 -17.69 10.63 -15.05
C SER A 217 -18.85 11.40 -14.41
N SER A 218 -19.74 11.92 -15.23
CA SER A 218 -21.04 12.46 -14.84
C SER A 218 -22.06 11.36 -14.42
N ASN A 219 -21.59 10.18 -14.09
CA ASN A 219 -22.45 9.13 -13.56
C ASN A 219 -23.04 9.62 -12.24
N SER A 220 -24.36 9.51 -12.11
CA SER A 220 -25.09 9.85 -10.90
C SER A 220 -24.42 9.18 -9.71
N ILE A 221 -23.75 9.98 -8.89
CA ILE A 221 -23.17 9.53 -7.64
C ILE A 221 -24.34 9.10 -6.77
N ASP A 222 -24.24 7.93 -6.17
CA ASP A 222 -25.12 7.53 -5.10
C ASP A 222 -24.81 8.41 -3.88
N ASN A 223 -25.60 9.47 -3.71
CA ASN A 223 -25.40 10.43 -2.62
C ASN A 223 -25.62 9.79 -1.25
N GLU A 224 -26.48 8.78 -1.14
CA GLU A 224 -26.70 8.07 0.13
C GLU A 224 -25.45 7.31 0.51
N LYS A 225 -24.84 6.61 -0.44
CA LYS A 225 -23.58 5.92 -0.23
C LYS A 225 -22.41 6.85 0.10
N LEU A 226 -22.36 8.03 -0.53
CA LEU A 226 -21.31 9.02 -0.22
C LEU A 226 -21.45 9.57 1.21
N ILE A 227 -22.69 9.78 1.68
CA ILE A 227 -22.98 10.20 3.05
C ILE A 227 -22.54 9.11 4.03
N GLU A 228 -22.94 7.85 3.78
CA GLU A 228 -22.55 6.70 4.62
C GLU A 228 -21.02 6.59 4.73
N ILE A 229 -20.30 6.71 3.61
CA ILE A 229 -18.84 6.70 3.60
C ILE A 229 -18.25 7.84 4.44
N ASN A 230 -18.78 9.05 4.28
CA ASN A 230 -18.27 10.21 5.05
C ASN A 230 -18.56 10.10 6.55
N GLU A 231 -19.57 9.35 6.96
CA GLU A 231 -19.86 9.07 8.37
C GLU A 231 -19.00 7.93 8.93
N SER A 232 -18.47 7.05 8.05
CA SER A 232 -17.70 5.85 8.44
C SER A 232 -16.18 6.09 8.48
N ILE A 233 -15.68 7.16 7.88
CA ILE A 233 -14.27 7.57 7.88
C ILE A 233 -14.05 8.80 8.75
#